data_6ef8026908e02a40ef3be7a46cc2c8ee
#
_entry.id   6ef8026908e02a40ef3be7a46cc2c8ee
#
_cell.length_a   1.000
_cell.length_b   1.000
_cell.length_c   1.000
_cell.angle_alpha   90.00
_cell.angle_beta   90.00
_cell.angle_gamma   90.00
#
_symmetry.space_group_name_H-M   'P 1'
#
loop_
_entity.id
_entity.type
_entity.pdbx_description
1 polymer ?
#
loop_
_entity_poly.entity_id
_entity_poly.type
_entity_poly.pdbx_seq_one_letter_code
_entity_poly.pdbx_strand_id
1 'polypeptide(L)'
;PTMGGVMFIISICVACALALVLNAATGNNLMISGETQTKLWAGLIMALLFGLIGFADDYIKVVKKRNLGLTIIQKTVVQVLVCAGYLVSLYLSMGKDPYMFVPFIGTVRLGIFFWILGVCVLYGAINAVNFTDGIDGLCSSVTLTCAFGFIIVAILNKVFGMGILAAAL
;
A
#
# COMPACT_ATOMS: atom_id res chain seq x y z
N PRO A 1 19.31 6.38 11.46
CA PRO A 1 18.68 5.34 12.26
C PRO A 1 18.16 4.22 11.35
N THR A 2 18.78 3.06 11.41
CA THR A 2 18.57 1.93 10.49
C THR A 2 17.29 1.12 10.74
N MET A 3 16.39 1.51 11.64
CA MET A 3 15.18 0.74 11.97
C MET A 3 13.92 1.62 12.15
N GLY A 4 13.90 2.82 11.59
CA GLY A 4 12.74 3.71 11.68
C GLY A 4 11.45 3.13 11.10
N GLY A 5 11.55 2.26 10.10
CA GLY A 5 10.40 1.61 9.47
C GLY A 5 9.53 0.77 10.41
N VAL A 6 10.09 0.23 11.51
CA VAL A 6 9.31 -0.52 12.52
C VAL A 6 8.28 0.39 13.20
N MET A 7 8.66 1.64 13.51
CA MET A 7 7.73 2.62 14.11
C MET A 7 6.58 2.95 13.15
N PHE A 8 6.85 3.08 11.86
CA PHE A 8 5.81 3.31 10.84
C PHE A 8 4.83 2.13 10.78
N ILE A 9 5.32 0.89 10.78
CA ILE A 9 4.47 -0.31 10.76
C ILE A 9 3.56 -0.33 12.00
N ILE A 10 4.11 -0.09 13.18
CA ILE A 10 3.34 -0.05 14.44
C ILE A 10 2.29 1.06 14.37
N SER A 11 2.67 2.27 13.92
CA SER A 11 1.76 3.41 13.79
C SER A 11 0.60 3.12 12.85
N ILE A 12 0.86 2.51 11.69
CA ILE A 12 -0.18 2.10 10.73
C ILE A 12 -1.13 1.09 11.37
N CYS A 13 -0.60 0.06 12.04
CA CYS A 13 -1.43 -0.95 12.71
C CYS A 13 -2.32 -0.34 13.79
N VAL A 14 -1.77 0.54 14.63
CA VAL A 14 -2.51 1.22 15.70
C VAL A 14 -3.58 2.14 15.12
N ALA A 15 -3.24 2.95 14.10
CA ALA A 15 -4.19 3.85 13.47
C ALA A 15 -5.34 3.11 12.79
N CYS A 16 -5.05 2.01 12.07
CA CYS A 16 -6.06 1.15 11.47
C CYS A 16 -6.95 0.50 12.54
N ALA A 17 -6.37 -0.02 13.62
CA ALA A 17 -7.13 -0.61 14.73
C ALA A 17 -8.06 0.43 15.39
N LEU A 18 -7.56 1.63 15.68
CA LEU A 18 -8.37 2.72 16.24
C LEU A 18 -9.50 3.12 15.30
N ALA A 19 -9.24 3.25 13.99
CA ALA A 19 -10.26 3.58 13.01
C ALA A 19 -11.36 2.51 12.95
N LEU A 20 -11.01 1.23 13.02
CA LEU A 20 -11.97 0.13 13.04
C LEU A 20 -12.80 0.13 14.32
N VAL A 21 -12.18 0.37 15.48
CA VAL A 21 -12.88 0.46 16.77
C VAL A 21 -13.86 1.65 16.79
N LEU A 22 -13.41 2.83 16.31
CA LEU A 22 -14.27 4.00 16.22
C LEU A 22 -15.45 3.77 15.26
N ASN A 23 -15.22 3.13 14.14
CA ASN A 23 -16.27 2.76 13.19
C ASN A 23 -17.31 1.82 13.84
N ALA A 24 -16.85 0.82 14.59
CA ALA A 24 -17.74 -0.08 15.33
C ALA A 24 -18.51 0.66 16.43
N ALA A 25 -17.85 1.56 17.17
CA ALA A 25 -18.46 2.31 18.28
C ALA A 25 -19.51 3.32 17.79
N THR A 26 -19.32 3.93 16.61
CA THR A 26 -20.27 4.91 16.04
C THR A 26 -21.46 4.25 15.33
N GLY A 27 -21.52 2.92 15.27
CA GLY A 27 -22.60 2.18 14.59
C GLY A 27 -22.64 2.40 13.08
N ASN A 28 -21.68 3.12 12.54
CA ASN A 28 -21.54 3.35 11.10
C ASN A 28 -20.96 2.08 10.46
N ASN A 29 -21.79 1.29 9.80
CA ASN A 29 -21.34 0.16 8.97
C ASN A 29 -20.66 0.68 7.70
N LEU A 30 -19.51 1.35 7.85
CA LEU A 30 -18.75 1.92 6.73
C LEU A 30 -18.12 0.84 5.82
N MET A 31 -18.10 -0.42 6.29
CA MET A 31 -17.62 -1.58 5.54
C MET A 31 -18.76 -2.47 5.05
N ILE A 32 -19.73 -1.90 4.38
CA ILE A 32 -20.94 -2.60 3.99
C ILE A 32 -20.73 -3.58 2.84
N SER A 33 -19.75 -3.36 1.96
CA SER A 33 -19.49 -4.25 0.83
C SER A 33 -18.27 -5.15 1.08
N GLY A 34 -18.38 -6.44 0.72
CA GLY A 34 -17.25 -7.38 0.79
C GLY A 34 -16.05 -6.92 -0.04
N GLU A 35 -16.31 -6.18 -1.12
CA GLU A 35 -15.29 -5.58 -1.96
C GLU A 35 -14.46 -4.52 -1.21
N THR A 36 -15.12 -3.65 -0.44
CA THR A 36 -14.43 -2.62 0.36
C THR A 36 -13.59 -3.26 1.45
N GLN A 37 -14.13 -4.30 2.12
CA GLN A 37 -13.38 -5.06 3.11
C GLN A 37 -12.14 -5.73 2.50
N THR A 38 -12.29 -6.37 1.34
CA THR A 38 -11.15 -7.00 0.65
C THR A 38 -10.08 -5.99 0.29
N LYS A 39 -10.45 -4.83 -0.25
CA LYS A 39 -9.51 -3.74 -0.58
C LYS A 39 -8.73 -3.27 0.65
N LEU A 40 -9.41 -3.07 1.78
CA LEU A 40 -8.79 -2.61 3.02
C LEU A 40 -7.83 -3.66 3.59
N TRP A 41 -8.32 -4.90 3.79
CA TRP A 41 -7.51 -5.95 4.41
C TRP A 41 -6.36 -6.40 3.53
N ALA A 42 -6.59 -6.60 2.23
CA ALA A 42 -5.54 -6.95 1.30
C ALA A 42 -4.49 -5.84 1.18
N GLY A 43 -4.92 -4.56 1.16
CA GLY A 43 -4.01 -3.41 1.18
C GLY A 43 -3.17 -3.34 2.45
N LEU A 44 -3.76 -3.57 3.61
CA LEU A 44 -3.04 -3.61 4.89
C LEU A 44 -2.04 -4.78 4.94
N ILE A 45 -2.44 -5.98 4.51
CA ILE A 45 -1.54 -7.13 4.43
C ILE A 45 -0.38 -6.84 3.47
N MET A 46 -0.66 -6.25 2.31
CA MET A 46 0.38 -5.84 1.37
C MET A 46 1.37 -4.86 2.02
N ALA A 47 0.89 -3.83 2.70
CA ALA A 47 1.73 -2.85 3.40
C ALA A 47 2.61 -3.51 4.47
N LEU A 48 2.05 -4.43 5.27
CA LEU A 48 2.81 -5.18 6.28
C LEU A 48 3.88 -6.08 5.66
N LEU A 49 3.57 -6.77 4.56
CA LEU A 49 4.54 -7.61 3.85
C LEU A 49 5.68 -6.77 3.28
N PHE A 50 5.40 -5.60 2.70
CA PHE A 50 6.46 -4.69 2.25
C PHE A 50 7.29 -4.14 3.41
N GLY A 51 6.65 -3.83 4.53
CA GLY A 51 7.35 -3.43 5.75
C GLY A 51 8.30 -4.53 6.25
N LEU A 52 7.86 -5.80 6.21
CA LEU A 52 8.70 -6.95 6.58
C LEU A 52 9.87 -7.16 5.61
N ILE A 53 9.68 -6.94 4.31
CA ILE A 53 10.76 -7.00 3.32
C ILE A 53 11.82 -5.92 3.63
N GLY A 54 11.39 -4.69 3.89
CA GLY A 54 12.29 -3.60 4.28
C GLY A 54 13.02 -3.89 5.59
N PHE A 55 12.31 -4.38 6.60
CA PHE A 55 12.90 -4.79 7.86
C PHE A 55 13.94 -5.90 7.68
N ALA A 56 13.64 -6.93 6.88
CA ALA A 56 14.57 -8.02 6.60
C ALA A 56 15.83 -7.53 5.88
N ASP A 57 15.68 -6.59 4.93
CA ASP A 57 16.80 -5.97 4.22
C ASP A 57 17.74 -5.24 5.20
N ASP A 58 17.17 -4.41 6.09
CA ASP A 58 17.94 -3.67 7.09
C ASP A 58 18.51 -4.59 8.18
N TYR A 59 17.76 -5.58 8.62
CA TYR A 59 18.24 -6.57 9.61
C TYR A 59 19.46 -7.33 9.11
N ILE A 60 19.45 -7.76 7.84
CA ILE A 60 20.61 -8.45 7.24
C ILE A 60 21.84 -7.54 7.22
N LYS A 61 21.68 -6.25 6.90
CA LYS A 61 22.78 -5.26 6.90
C LYS A 61 23.40 -5.12 8.30
N VAL A 62 22.53 -4.98 9.33
CA VAL A 62 22.97 -4.79 10.71
C VAL A 62 23.66 -6.05 11.27
N VAL A 63 23.03 -7.22 11.13
CA VAL A 63 23.54 -8.47 11.70
C VAL A 63 24.79 -8.95 11.00
N LYS A 64 24.84 -8.87 9.68
CA LYS A 64 26.01 -9.30 8.89
C LYS A 64 27.10 -8.24 8.81
N LYS A 65 26.88 -7.04 9.38
CA LYS A 65 27.82 -5.90 9.33
C LYS A 65 28.31 -5.63 7.89
N ARG A 66 27.40 -5.77 6.91
CA ARG A 66 27.67 -5.56 5.48
C ARG A 66 26.77 -4.44 4.97
N ASN A 67 27.26 -3.64 4.03
CA ASN A 67 26.47 -2.61 3.38
C ASN A 67 25.43 -3.18 2.38
N LEU A 68 25.44 -4.50 2.15
CA LEU A 68 24.54 -5.21 1.25
C LEU A 68 23.51 -5.99 2.06
N GLY A 69 22.23 -5.63 1.91
CA GLY A 69 21.09 -6.38 2.43
C GLY A 69 20.72 -7.58 1.55
N LEU A 70 19.43 -7.67 1.19
CA LEU A 70 18.93 -8.62 0.18
C LEU A 70 19.58 -8.37 -1.18
N THR A 71 19.81 -9.41 -1.96
CA THR A 71 20.23 -9.23 -3.36
C THR A 71 19.10 -8.57 -4.16
N ILE A 72 19.46 -7.81 -5.20
CA ILE A 72 18.50 -7.11 -6.06
C ILE A 72 17.44 -8.09 -6.58
N ILE A 73 17.88 -9.27 -7.02
CA ILE A 73 16.98 -10.31 -7.55
C ILE A 73 16.01 -10.80 -6.48
N GLN A 74 16.52 -11.13 -5.27
CA GLN A 74 15.67 -11.58 -4.16
C GLN A 74 14.63 -10.53 -3.79
N LYS A 75 15.04 -9.28 -3.65
CA LYS A 75 14.15 -8.15 -3.34
C LYS A 75 13.08 -7.99 -4.42
N THR A 76 13.47 -7.96 -5.70
CA THR A 76 12.55 -7.82 -6.83
C THR A 76 11.54 -8.97 -6.88
N VAL A 77 11.98 -10.22 -6.79
CA VAL A 77 11.10 -11.39 -6.86
C VAL A 77 10.05 -11.35 -5.75
N VAL A 78 10.46 -11.10 -4.50
CA VAL A 78 9.53 -11.06 -3.37
C VAL A 78 8.56 -9.88 -3.51
N GLN A 79 9.02 -8.71 -3.93
CA GLN A 79 8.16 -7.54 -4.16
C GLN A 79 7.12 -7.81 -5.27
N VAL A 80 7.52 -8.39 -6.40
CA VAL A 80 6.60 -8.74 -7.49
C VAL A 80 5.58 -9.79 -7.04
N LEU A 81 5.98 -10.79 -6.26
CA LEU A 81 5.06 -11.78 -5.70
C LEU A 81 4.01 -11.15 -4.78
N VAL A 82 4.40 -10.22 -3.92
CA VAL A 82 3.47 -9.50 -3.04
C VAL A 82 2.51 -8.63 -3.85
N CYS A 83 2.99 -7.90 -4.86
CA CYS A 83 2.14 -7.13 -5.77
C CYS A 83 1.13 -8.02 -6.51
N ALA A 84 1.60 -9.14 -7.05
CA ALA A 84 0.74 -10.10 -7.75
C ALA A 84 -0.30 -10.71 -6.82
N GLY A 85 0.06 -11.10 -5.60
CA GLY A 85 -0.86 -11.63 -4.58
C GLY A 85 -1.95 -10.63 -4.22
N TYR A 86 -1.59 -9.35 -4.04
CA TYR A 86 -2.56 -8.28 -3.82
C TYR A 86 -3.53 -8.13 -5.00
N LEU A 87 -3.02 -8.06 -6.22
CA LEU A 87 -3.86 -7.91 -7.41
C LEU A 87 -4.74 -9.13 -7.65
N VAL A 88 -4.27 -10.35 -7.37
CA VAL A 88 -5.10 -11.56 -7.41
C VAL A 88 -6.24 -11.48 -6.41
N SER A 89 -6.00 -11.01 -5.18
CA SER A 89 -7.07 -10.83 -4.18
C SER A 89 -8.13 -9.83 -4.65
N LEU A 90 -7.72 -8.75 -5.31
CA LEU A 90 -8.65 -7.79 -5.91
C LEU A 90 -9.42 -8.41 -7.09
N TYR A 91 -8.75 -9.14 -7.96
CA TYR A 91 -9.37 -9.83 -9.09
C TYR A 91 -10.49 -10.77 -8.64
N LEU A 92 -10.26 -11.54 -7.58
CA LEU A 92 -11.25 -12.46 -7.02
C LEU A 92 -12.44 -11.72 -6.38
N SER A 93 -12.20 -10.52 -5.84
CA SER A 93 -13.25 -9.73 -5.16
C SER A 93 -14.06 -8.85 -6.10
N MET A 94 -13.42 -8.23 -7.09
CA MET A 94 -14.04 -7.22 -7.97
C MET A 94 -14.61 -7.79 -9.27
N GLY A 95 -14.26 -9.05 -9.62
CA GLY A 95 -14.63 -9.63 -10.91
C GLY A 95 -13.64 -9.32 -12.04
N LYS A 96 -13.95 -9.85 -13.23
CA LYS A 96 -12.95 -10.03 -14.30
C LYS A 96 -12.65 -8.81 -15.18
N ASP A 97 -13.50 -7.77 -15.16
CA ASP A 97 -13.41 -6.66 -16.11
C ASP A 97 -13.27 -5.29 -15.43
N PRO A 98 -12.08 -4.95 -14.92
CA PRO A 98 -11.85 -3.62 -14.40
C PRO A 98 -11.83 -2.58 -15.53
N TYR A 99 -12.53 -1.48 -15.31
CA TYR A 99 -12.50 -0.32 -16.18
C TYR A 99 -11.47 0.67 -15.66
N MET A 100 -10.66 1.22 -16.56
CA MET A 100 -9.75 2.31 -16.26
C MET A 100 -10.28 3.59 -16.91
N PHE A 101 -10.47 4.63 -16.11
CA PHE A 101 -10.77 5.94 -16.65
C PHE A 101 -9.47 6.64 -17.05
N VAL A 102 -9.32 6.94 -18.33
CA VAL A 102 -8.20 7.70 -18.87
C VAL A 102 -8.70 9.10 -19.21
N PRO A 103 -8.12 10.17 -18.58
CA PRO A 103 -8.49 11.54 -18.91
C PRO A 103 -8.39 11.78 -20.42
N PHE A 104 -9.35 12.48 -20.98
CA PHE A 104 -9.50 12.82 -22.42
C PHE A 104 -9.90 11.67 -23.35
N ILE A 105 -9.77 10.40 -22.92
CA ILE A 105 -10.12 9.21 -23.73
C ILE A 105 -11.41 8.57 -23.24
N GLY A 106 -11.69 8.68 -21.92
CA GLY A 106 -12.85 8.06 -21.28
C GLY A 106 -12.53 6.71 -20.64
N THR A 107 -13.54 5.86 -20.51
CA THR A 107 -13.41 4.54 -19.89
C THR A 107 -12.89 3.50 -20.89
N VAL A 108 -11.75 2.92 -20.58
CA VAL A 108 -11.09 1.89 -21.41
C VAL A 108 -11.12 0.55 -20.66
N ARG A 109 -11.46 -0.53 -21.37
CA ARG A 109 -11.35 -1.91 -20.88
C ARG A 109 -9.99 -2.44 -21.26
N LEU A 110 -9.12 -2.64 -20.29
CA LEU A 110 -7.76 -3.14 -20.53
C LEU A 110 -7.65 -4.67 -20.41
N GLY A 111 -8.69 -5.34 -19.92
CA GLY A 111 -8.67 -6.79 -19.72
C GLY A 111 -7.45 -7.23 -18.89
N ILE A 112 -6.71 -8.24 -19.39
CA ILE A 112 -5.53 -8.76 -18.69
C ILE A 112 -4.40 -7.73 -18.56
N PHE A 113 -4.28 -6.79 -19.49
CA PHE A 113 -3.26 -5.74 -19.43
C PHE A 113 -3.40 -4.83 -18.22
N PHE A 114 -4.62 -4.66 -17.68
CA PHE A 114 -4.84 -3.92 -16.44
C PHE A 114 -4.03 -4.51 -15.28
N TRP A 115 -4.02 -5.83 -15.17
CA TRP A 115 -3.36 -6.54 -14.08
C TRP A 115 -1.83 -6.51 -14.22
N ILE A 116 -1.32 -6.66 -15.45
CA ILE A 116 0.12 -6.54 -15.74
C ILE A 116 0.59 -5.11 -15.43
N LEU A 117 -0.14 -4.12 -15.93
CA LEU A 117 0.14 -2.70 -15.64
C LEU A 117 0.09 -2.42 -14.14
N GLY A 118 -0.88 -3.00 -13.42
CA GLY A 118 -1.01 -2.89 -11.98
C GLY A 118 0.23 -3.38 -11.23
N VAL A 119 0.79 -4.54 -11.61
CA VAL A 119 2.06 -5.02 -11.02
C VAL A 119 3.19 -4.02 -11.29
N CYS A 120 3.32 -3.54 -12.53
CA CYS A 120 4.37 -2.59 -12.89
C CYS A 120 4.25 -1.27 -12.11
N VAL A 121 3.05 -0.74 -11.98
CA VAL A 121 2.80 0.51 -11.24
C VAL A 121 3.08 0.33 -9.76
N LEU A 122 2.59 -0.73 -9.12
CA LEU A 122 2.84 -1.00 -7.70
C LEU A 122 4.34 -1.20 -7.43
N TYR A 123 4.99 -2.04 -8.23
CA TYR A 123 6.43 -2.28 -8.11
C TYR A 123 7.24 -0.98 -8.31
N GLY A 124 6.90 -0.20 -9.34
CA GLY A 124 7.53 1.09 -9.61
C GLY A 124 7.34 2.09 -8.48
N ALA A 125 6.12 2.23 -7.96
CA ALA A 125 5.80 3.12 -6.86
C ALA A 125 6.58 2.78 -5.58
N ILE A 126 6.63 1.50 -5.21
CA ILE A 126 7.34 1.04 -4.01
C ILE A 126 8.85 1.32 -4.13
N ASN A 127 9.44 1.06 -5.30
CA ASN A 127 10.86 1.35 -5.50
C ASN A 127 11.13 2.86 -5.58
N ALA A 128 10.22 3.66 -6.15
CA ALA A 128 10.32 5.12 -6.13
C ALA A 128 10.32 5.68 -4.69
N VAL A 129 9.43 5.19 -3.82
CA VAL A 129 9.42 5.56 -2.40
C VAL A 129 10.73 5.16 -1.73
N ASN A 130 11.25 3.96 -2.00
CA ASN A 130 12.52 3.51 -1.45
C ASN A 130 13.72 4.38 -1.90
N PHE A 131 13.70 4.93 -3.12
CA PHE A 131 14.71 5.88 -3.58
C PHE A 131 14.55 7.27 -2.93
N THR A 132 13.31 7.67 -2.64
CA THR A 132 13.01 8.95 -1.96
C THR A 132 13.50 8.96 -0.51
N ASP A 133 13.63 7.80 0.11
CA ASP A 133 14.10 7.64 1.51
C ASP A 133 15.64 7.81 1.67
N GLY A 134 16.30 8.38 0.70
CA GLY A 134 17.74 8.68 0.75
C GLY A 134 18.10 10.01 1.44
N ILE A 135 17.12 10.85 1.77
CA ILE A 135 17.32 12.17 2.42
C ILE A 135 16.42 12.24 3.64
N ASP A 136 17.00 12.62 4.79
CA ASP A 136 16.28 12.72 6.05
C ASP A 136 15.05 13.66 5.95
N GLY A 137 13.87 13.12 6.27
CA GLY A 137 12.62 13.85 6.26
C GLY A 137 11.92 13.97 4.89
N LEU A 138 12.59 13.69 3.78
CA LEU A 138 11.98 13.81 2.44
C LEU A 138 10.85 12.80 2.26
N CYS A 139 11.12 11.53 2.54
CA CYS A 139 10.10 10.47 2.42
C CYS A 139 8.88 10.76 3.31
N SER A 140 9.10 11.15 4.57
CA SER A 140 8.03 11.47 5.51
C SER A 140 7.18 12.66 5.06
N SER A 141 7.79 13.73 4.54
CA SER A 141 7.06 14.91 4.08
C SER A 141 6.24 14.62 2.82
N VAL A 142 6.79 13.87 1.87
CA VAL A 142 6.07 13.43 0.66
C VAL A 142 4.91 12.52 1.03
N THR A 143 5.14 11.54 1.91
CA THR A 143 4.09 10.62 2.38
C THR A 143 2.95 11.39 3.06
N LEU A 144 3.27 12.34 3.94
CA LEU A 144 2.27 13.17 4.59
C LEU A 144 1.43 13.96 3.58
N THR A 145 2.08 14.58 2.59
CA THR A 145 1.37 15.34 1.54
C THR A 145 0.47 14.43 0.71
N CYS A 146 0.94 13.25 0.32
CA CYS A 146 0.13 12.26 -0.39
C CYS A 146 -1.05 11.77 0.45
N ALA A 147 -0.84 11.50 1.75
CA ALA A 147 -1.89 11.07 2.67
C ALA A 147 -3.02 12.12 2.76
N PHE A 148 -2.68 13.40 2.91
CA PHE A 148 -3.68 14.47 2.85
C PHE A 148 -4.45 14.50 1.53
N GLY A 149 -3.77 14.37 0.40
CA GLY A 149 -4.41 14.28 -0.91
C GLY A 149 -5.40 13.11 -0.99
N PHE A 150 -5.02 11.93 -0.53
CA PHE A 150 -5.90 10.75 -0.52
C PHE A 150 -7.06 10.89 0.45
N ILE A 151 -6.88 11.53 1.60
CA ILE A 151 -7.99 11.83 2.54
C ILE A 151 -9.02 12.73 1.86
N ILE A 152 -8.60 13.79 1.16
CA ILE A 152 -9.50 14.68 0.43
C ILE A 152 -10.25 13.91 -0.65
N VAL A 153 -9.56 13.11 -1.45
CA VAL A 153 -10.17 12.28 -2.49
C VAL A 153 -11.16 11.28 -1.89
N ALA A 154 -10.83 10.65 -0.77
CA ALA A 154 -11.69 9.70 -0.08
C ALA A 154 -12.98 10.36 0.43
N ILE A 155 -12.89 11.57 0.99
CA ILE A 155 -14.04 12.33 1.45
C ILE A 155 -14.94 12.71 0.27
N LEU A 156 -14.37 13.25 -0.82
CA LEU A 156 -15.11 13.66 -2.00
C LEU A 156 -15.84 12.50 -2.67
N ASN A 157 -15.21 11.33 -2.73
CA ASN A 157 -15.79 10.15 -3.35
C ASN A 157 -16.56 9.25 -2.37
N LYS A 158 -16.65 9.60 -1.09
CA LYS A 158 -17.26 8.80 -0.01
C LYS A 158 -16.66 7.39 0.12
N VAL A 159 -15.37 7.26 -0.16
CA VAL A 159 -14.62 5.98 -0.07
C VAL A 159 -13.89 5.90 1.26
N PHE A 160 -14.62 5.53 2.30
CA PHE A 160 -14.09 5.52 3.68
C PHE A 160 -12.90 4.59 3.90
N GLY A 161 -12.89 3.41 3.27
CA GLY A 161 -11.77 2.47 3.40
C GLY A 161 -10.43 3.04 2.95
N MET A 162 -10.42 3.82 1.86
CA MET A 162 -9.23 4.51 1.39
C MET A 162 -8.84 5.66 2.32
N GLY A 163 -9.81 6.36 2.89
CA GLY A 163 -9.58 7.41 3.89
C GLY A 163 -8.92 6.88 5.14
N ILE A 164 -9.33 5.71 5.64
CA ILE A 164 -8.71 5.06 6.81
C ILE A 164 -7.23 4.74 6.52
N LEU A 165 -6.93 4.12 5.38
CA LEU A 165 -5.55 3.79 5.02
C LEU A 165 -4.69 5.05 4.86
N ALA A 166 -5.21 6.09 4.23
CA ALA A 166 -4.49 7.36 4.06
C ALA A 166 -4.25 8.10 5.39
N ALA A 167 -5.20 8.02 6.33
CA ALA A 167 -5.04 8.61 7.65
C ALA A 167 -4.05 7.84 8.55
N ALA A 168 -3.78 6.57 8.24
CA ALA A 168 -2.83 5.74 8.95
C ALA A 168 -1.37 5.95 8.50
N LEU A 169 -1.13 6.55 7.33
CA LEU A 169 0.19 6.90 6.80
C LEU A 169 0.73 8.18 7.43
#